data_6cdcc8e46c86a1f9520a9b325448bc56
#
_entry.id   6cdcc8e46c86a1f9520a9b325448bc56
#
_cell.length_a   1.000
_cell.length_b   1.000
_cell.length_c   1.000
_cell.angle_alpha   90.00
_cell.angle_beta   90.00
_cell.angle_gamma   90.00
#
_symmetry.space_group_name_H-M   'P 1'
#
loop_
_entity.id
_entity.type
_entity.pdbx_description
1 polymer ?
#
loop_
_entity_poly.entity_id
_entity_poly.type
_entity_poly.pdbx_seq_one_letter_code
_entity_poly.pdbx_strand_id
1 'polypeptide(L)'
;MKNKTALFIAILMAAAPLFAQTSATKQDALVLYHNGKYREAVQVCEEELLETPNRVESYVVMCWALVKNKQYAEAEERASEGLVISPYDLRLIEVLGEAKYYLGKNDGAMAQFQKYVASAPESGSRVGIAYYYMGEIFIRQARYQHADIALSSAVKKEPLLDTWWVRLGYAREMAGNYYEAVDAYDEALRLNSSSIEASRGRERVNAKLQ
;
A
#
# COMPACT_ATOMS: atom_id res chain seq x y z
N MET A 1 -56.84 -69.94 33.72
CA MET A 1 -55.69 -69.78 32.77
C MET A 1 -55.68 -68.34 32.23
N LYS A 2 -54.77 -67.49 32.70
CA LYS A 2 -54.69 -66.04 32.32
C LYS A 2 -53.33 -65.82 31.69
N ASN A 3 -53.32 -65.61 30.39
CA ASN A 3 -52.12 -65.25 29.66
C ASN A 3 -51.80 -63.76 29.92
N LYS A 4 -50.60 -63.45 30.41
CA LYS A 4 -50.07 -62.14 30.54
C LYS A 4 -49.10 -61.91 29.37
N THR A 5 -49.53 -61.18 28.38
CA THR A 5 -48.65 -60.65 27.30
C THR A 5 -47.88 -59.45 27.83
N ALA A 6 -46.59 -59.57 27.94
CA ALA A 6 -45.69 -58.42 28.24
C ALA A 6 -45.39 -57.64 26.99
N LEU A 7 -45.73 -56.34 27.01
CA LEU A 7 -45.45 -55.41 25.97
C LEU A 7 -44.03 -54.82 26.18
N PHE A 8 -43.06 -55.17 25.31
CA PHE A 8 -41.75 -54.58 25.32
C PHE A 8 -41.80 -53.24 24.50
N ILE A 9 -41.69 -52.12 25.19
CA ILE A 9 -41.51 -50.81 24.55
C ILE A 9 -40.01 -50.64 24.28
N ALA A 10 -39.59 -50.75 23.04
CA ALA A 10 -38.25 -50.40 22.60
C ALA A 10 -38.13 -48.86 22.49
N ILE A 11 -37.37 -48.24 23.39
CA ILE A 11 -37.02 -46.84 23.33
C ILE A 11 -35.89 -46.69 22.30
N LEU A 12 -36.21 -46.18 21.11
CA LEU A 12 -35.22 -45.83 20.07
C LEU A 12 -34.58 -44.49 20.47
N MET A 13 -33.40 -44.52 21.07
CA MET A 13 -32.59 -43.31 21.26
C MET A 13 -32.02 -42.87 19.91
N ALA A 14 -32.63 -41.85 19.33
CA ALA A 14 -32.06 -41.13 18.18
C ALA A 14 -30.84 -40.35 18.67
N ALA A 15 -29.65 -40.84 18.36
CA ALA A 15 -28.42 -40.10 18.54
C ALA A 15 -28.41 -38.94 17.49
N ALA A 16 -28.70 -37.73 17.94
CA ALA A 16 -28.48 -36.56 17.12
C ALA A 16 -26.96 -36.41 16.85
N PRO A 17 -26.53 -36.23 15.61
CA PRO A 17 -25.14 -35.98 15.34
C PRO A 17 -24.76 -34.62 15.97
N LEU A 18 -23.87 -34.70 16.95
CA LEU A 18 -23.21 -33.52 17.51
C LEU A 18 -22.33 -32.92 16.39
N PHE A 19 -22.86 -32.02 15.61
CA PHE A 19 -22.03 -31.19 14.77
C PHE A 19 -21.15 -30.38 15.71
N ALA A 20 -19.92 -30.84 15.92
CA ALA A 20 -18.87 -30.03 16.48
C ALA A 20 -18.69 -28.84 15.56
N GLN A 21 -19.29 -27.71 15.90
CA GLN A 21 -18.88 -26.41 15.36
C GLN A 21 -17.42 -26.22 15.79
N THR A 22 -16.49 -26.67 14.94
CA THR A 22 -15.14 -26.14 15.00
C THR A 22 -15.29 -24.65 14.78
N SER A 23 -15.23 -23.87 15.86
CA SER A 23 -15.00 -22.44 15.76
C SER A 23 -13.63 -22.30 15.07
N ALA A 24 -13.64 -22.25 13.73
CA ALA A 24 -12.48 -21.83 12.98
C ALA A 24 -12.11 -20.47 13.59
N THR A 25 -10.93 -20.40 14.19
CA THR A 25 -10.39 -19.13 14.68
C THR A 25 -10.48 -18.15 13.52
N LYS A 26 -11.32 -17.11 13.67
CA LYS A 26 -11.52 -16.09 12.61
C LYS A 26 -10.14 -15.58 12.24
N GLN A 27 -9.75 -15.75 10.99
CA GLN A 27 -8.43 -15.34 10.53
C GLN A 27 -8.32 -13.80 10.62
N ASP A 28 -7.17 -13.31 11.04
CA ASP A 28 -6.91 -11.88 11.13
C ASP A 28 -6.40 -11.38 9.76
N ALA A 29 -7.13 -10.46 9.15
CA ALA A 29 -6.81 -9.90 7.83
C ALA A 29 -5.44 -9.22 7.81
N LEU A 30 -5.04 -8.53 8.89
CA LEU A 30 -3.75 -7.85 8.98
C LEU A 30 -2.59 -8.86 9.05
N VAL A 31 -2.78 -9.97 9.76
CA VAL A 31 -1.80 -11.08 9.80
C VAL A 31 -1.65 -11.71 8.42
N LEU A 32 -2.74 -11.93 7.70
CA LEU A 32 -2.70 -12.44 6.32
C LEU A 32 -1.96 -11.46 5.39
N TYR A 33 -2.24 -10.16 5.50
CA TYR A 33 -1.54 -9.14 4.76
C TYR A 33 -0.02 -9.17 4.99
N HIS A 34 0.42 -9.22 6.26
CA HIS A 34 1.85 -9.29 6.61
C HIS A 34 2.52 -10.56 6.11
N ASN A 35 1.77 -11.65 5.99
CA ASN A 35 2.24 -12.93 5.44
C ASN A 35 2.21 -12.97 3.90
N GLY A 36 1.87 -11.88 3.21
CA GLY A 36 1.79 -11.80 1.75
C GLY A 36 0.56 -12.49 1.15
N LYS A 37 -0.39 -12.94 1.97
CA LYS A 37 -1.64 -13.60 1.57
C LYS A 37 -2.73 -12.57 1.25
N TYR A 38 -2.45 -11.71 0.25
CA TYR A 38 -3.27 -10.54 -0.01
C TYR A 38 -4.72 -10.86 -0.40
N ARG A 39 -4.94 -11.91 -1.21
CA ARG A 39 -6.31 -12.31 -1.61
C ARG A 39 -7.13 -12.81 -0.43
N GLU A 40 -6.51 -13.61 0.44
CA GLU A 40 -7.14 -14.11 1.66
C GLU A 40 -7.45 -12.93 2.62
N ALA A 41 -6.54 -11.95 2.74
CA ALA A 41 -6.76 -10.75 3.55
C ALA A 41 -7.96 -9.93 3.04
N VAL A 42 -8.09 -9.75 1.72
CA VAL A 42 -9.25 -9.06 1.11
C VAL A 42 -10.54 -9.79 1.46
N GLN A 43 -10.60 -11.11 1.27
CA GLN A 43 -11.80 -11.91 1.58
C GLN A 43 -12.22 -11.78 3.05
N VAL A 44 -11.27 -11.84 3.99
CA VAL A 44 -11.57 -11.66 5.42
C VAL A 44 -12.11 -10.27 5.71
N CYS A 45 -11.53 -9.22 5.08
CA CYS A 45 -12.05 -7.87 5.22
C CYS A 45 -13.48 -7.72 4.66
N GLU A 46 -13.80 -8.36 3.53
CA GLU A 46 -15.15 -8.36 2.96
C GLU A 46 -16.15 -9.02 3.92
N GLU A 47 -15.80 -10.17 4.50
CA GLU A 47 -16.64 -10.85 5.51
C GLU A 47 -16.84 -9.95 6.76
N GLU A 48 -15.80 -9.26 7.22
CA GLU A 48 -15.90 -8.32 8.33
C GLU A 48 -16.82 -7.14 8.02
N LEU A 49 -16.79 -6.63 6.78
CA LEU A 49 -17.64 -5.53 6.35
C LEU A 49 -19.11 -5.95 6.14
N LEU A 50 -19.38 -7.22 5.83
CA LEU A 50 -20.76 -7.75 5.86
C LEU A 50 -21.34 -7.73 7.28
N GLU A 51 -20.53 -8.04 8.30
CA GLU A 51 -20.95 -7.99 9.70
C GLU A 51 -20.98 -6.56 10.25
N THR A 52 -20.00 -5.74 9.87
CA THR A 52 -19.80 -4.38 10.40
C THR A 52 -19.41 -3.42 9.25
N PRO A 53 -20.40 -2.88 8.50
CA PRO A 53 -20.15 -2.09 7.28
C PRO A 53 -19.31 -0.83 7.48
N ASN A 54 -19.25 -0.30 8.70
CA ASN A 54 -18.52 0.94 9.01
C ASN A 54 -17.15 0.68 9.69
N ARG A 55 -16.62 -0.53 9.62
CA ARG A 55 -15.32 -0.87 10.22
C ARG A 55 -14.17 -0.35 9.37
N VAL A 56 -13.64 0.82 9.74
CA VAL A 56 -12.57 1.53 8.99
C VAL A 56 -11.32 0.68 8.85
N GLU A 57 -10.93 -0.09 9.87
CA GLU A 57 -9.78 -0.99 9.85
C GLU A 57 -9.85 -2.01 8.70
N SER A 58 -11.01 -2.57 8.44
CA SER A 58 -11.19 -3.54 7.35
C SER A 58 -10.99 -2.87 5.98
N TYR A 59 -11.50 -1.64 5.80
CA TYR A 59 -11.20 -0.86 4.58
C TYR A 59 -9.70 -0.59 4.42
N VAL A 60 -9.01 -0.21 5.49
CA VAL A 60 -7.57 0.08 5.45
C VAL A 60 -6.76 -1.15 5.04
N VAL A 61 -6.96 -2.28 5.73
CA VAL A 61 -6.21 -3.52 5.45
C VAL A 61 -6.55 -4.06 4.07
N MET A 62 -7.83 -4.02 3.68
CA MET A 62 -8.28 -4.42 2.34
C MET A 62 -7.61 -3.58 1.25
N CYS A 63 -7.58 -2.26 1.39
CA CYS A 63 -6.95 -1.39 0.40
C CYS A 63 -5.45 -1.64 0.28
N TRP A 64 -4.74 -1.85 1.40
CA TRP A 64 -3.33 -2.23 1.35
C TRP A 64 -3.12 -3.56 0.62
N ALA A 65 -3.96 -4.56 0.89
CA ALA A 65 -3.89 -5.87 0.25
C ALA A 65 -4.18 -5.77 -1.26
N LEU A 66 -5.20 -5.00 -1.65
CA LEU A 66 -5.57 -4.76 -3.05
C LEU A 66 -4.42 -4.08 -3.82
N VAL A 67 -3.79 -3.05 -3.24
CA VAL A 67 -2.63 -2.39 -3.88
C VAL A 67 -1.46 -3.36 -4.04
N LYS A 68 -1.12 -4.16 -3.02
CA LYS A 68 -0.07 -5.19 -3.12
C LYS A 68 -0.40 -6.27 -4.15
N ASN A 69 -1.68 -6.59 -4.33
CA ASN A 69 -2.17 -7.52 -5.35
C ASN A 69 -2.38 -6.85 -6.74
N LYS A 70 -2.02 -5.56 -6.89
CA LYS A 70 -2.14 -4.76 -8.12
C LYS A 70 -3.59 -4.55 -8.60
N GLN A 71 -4.56 -4.68 -7.71
CA GLN A 71 -5.99 -4.42 -7.96
C GLN A 71 -6.33 -2.95 -7.69
N TYR A 72 -5.68 -2.05 -8.43
CA TYR A 72 -5.68 -0.61 -8.13
C TYR A 72 -7.06 0.05 -8.30
N ALA A 73 -7.87 -0.42 -9.25
CA ALA A 73 -9.22 0.14 -9.45
C ALA A 73 -10.13 -0.15 -8.26
N GLU A 74 -10.09 -1.37 -7.76
CA GLU A 74 -10.84 -1.79 -6.58
C GLU A 74 -10.30 -1.10 -5.31
N ALA A 75 -8.98 -0.96 -5.19
CA ALA A 75 -8.38 -0.21 -4.09
C ALA A 75 -8.84 1.26 -4.06
N GLU A 76 -8.97 1.91 -5.22
CA GLU A 76 -9.51 3.28 -5.33
C GLU A 76 -10.97 3.35 -4.86
N GLU A 77 -11.80 2.40 -5.27
CA GLU A 77 -13.21 2.31 -4.88
C GLU A 77 -13.35 2.12 -3.37
N ARG A 78 -12.71 1.08 -2.82
CA ARG A 78 -12.79 0.75 -1.39
C ARG A 78 -12.19 1.83 -0.49
N ALA A 79 -11.09 2.45 -0.90
CA ALA A 79 -10.51 3.57 -0.16
C ALA A 79 -11.46 4.79 -0.15
N SER A 80 -12.15 5.03 -1.27
CA SER A 80 -13.13 6.11 -1.36
C SER A 80 -14.34 5.85 -0.47
N GLU A 81 -14.85 4.62 -0.42
CA GLU A 81 -15.92 4.20 0.50
C GLU A 81 -15.50 4.39 1.98
N GLY A 82 -14.31 3.91 2.34
CA GLY A 82 -13.78 4.09 3.69
C GLY A 82 -13.61 5.56 4.09
N LEU A 83 -13.28 6.43 3.14
CA LEU A 83 -13.17 7.88 3.38
C LEU A 83 -14.54 8.57 3.52
N VAL A 84 -15.64 7.97 3.06
CA VAL A 84 -17.00 8.46 3.39
C VAL A 84 -17.27 8.26 4.89
N ILE A 85 -16.77 7.14 5.45
CA ILE A 85 -16.94 6.80 6.87
C ILE A 85 -15.98 7.61 7.75
N SER A 86 -14.70 7.69 7.33
CA SER A 86 -13.62 8.40 8.04
C SER A 86 -12.86 9.35 7.12
N PRO A 87 -13.36 10.59 6.89
CA PRO A 87 -12.84 11.52 5.88
C PRO A 87 -11.38 11.98 6.08
N TYR A 88 -10.85 11.79 7.28
CA TYR A 88 -9.51 12.23 7.67
C TYR A 88 -8.57 11.06 8.02
N ASP A 89 -8.95 9.81 7.74
CA ASP A 89 -8.04 8.68 7.95
C ASP A 89 -6.86 8.76 6.99
N LEU A 90 -5.70 9.04 7.55
CA LEU A 90 -4.46 9.25 6.77
C LEU A 90 -4.03 8.00 6.01
N ARG A 91 -4.33 6.81 6.53
CA ARG A 91 -4.00 5.53 5.88
C ARG A 91 -4.80 5.34 4.60
N LEU A 92 -6.10 5.70 4.64
CA LEU A 92 -6.99 5.65 3.47
C LEU A 92 -6.65 6.75 2.45
N ILE A 93 -6.32 7.97 2.92
CA ILE A 93 -5.89 9.07 2.04
C ILE A 93 -4.62 8.65 1.27
N GLU A 94 -3.65 8.09 1.96
CA GLU A 94 -2.37 7.69 1.36
C GLU A 94 -2.56 6.55 0.36
N VAL A 95 -3.26 5.47 0.73
CA VAL A 95 -3.48 4.34 -0.17
C VAL A 95 -4.35 4.69 -1.37
N LEU A 96 -5.30 5.64 -1.22
CA LEU A 96 -6.06 6.18 -2.34
C LEU A 96 -5.16 6.94 -3.32
N GLY A 97 -4.20 7.71 -2.80
CA GLY A 97 -3.16 8.36 -3.60
C GLY A 97 -2.34 7.34 -4.39
N GLU A 98 -1.89 6.27 -3.73
CA GLU A 98 -1.12 5.19 -4.35
C GLU A 98 -1.93 4.46 -5.44
N ALA A 99 -3.17 4.10 -5.18
CA ALA A 99 -4.06 3.46 -6.15
C ALA A 99 -4.25 4.35 -7.40
N LYS A 100 -4.55 5.64 -7.20
CA LYS A 100 -4.69 6.62 -8.30
C LYS A 100 -3.41 6.80 -9.09
N TYR A 101 -2.24 6.79 -8.43
CA TYR A 101 -0.94 6.88 -9.09
C TYR A 101 -0.73 5.72 -10.07
N TYR A 102 -0.99 4.48 -9.64
CA TYR A 102 -0.86 3.30 -10.51
C TYR A 102 -1.90 3.25 -11.62
N LEU A 103 -3.06 3.87 -11.44
CA LEU A 103 -4.08 4.04 -12.48
C LEU A 103 -3.76 5.19 -13.46
N GLY A 104 -2.65 5.91 -13.28
CA GLY A 104 -2.29 7.06 -14.11
C GLY A 104 -3.13 8.32 -13.85
N LYS A 105 -3.96 8.33 -12.81
CA LYS A 105 -4.79 9.48 -12.40
C LYS A 105 -3.95 10.50 -11.62
N ASN A 106 -2.92 11.06 -12.28
CA ASN A 106 -1.87 11.83 -11.65
C ASN A 106 -2.36 13.01 -10.80
N ASP A 107 -3.33 13.80 -11.29
CA ASP A 107 -3.84 14.96 -10.54
C ASP A 107 -4.59 14.54 -9.28
N GLY A 108 -5.39 13.46 -9.39
CA GLY A 108 -6.09 12.89 -8.24
C GLY A 108 -5.14 12.27 -7.21
N ALA A 109 -4.07 11.61 -7.66
CA ALA A 109 -3.02 11.09 -6.79
C ALA A 109 -2.28 12.22 -6.07
N MET A 110 -1.87 13.26 -6.82
CA MET A 110 -1.21 14.45 -6.28
C MET A 110 -2.04 15.09 -5.17
N ALA A 111 -3.34 15.28 -5.40
CA ALA A 111 -4.23 15.87 -4.40
C ALA A 111 -4.29 15.06 -3.09
N GLN A 112 -4.30 13.70 -3.18
CA GLN A 112 -4.30 12.84 -2.00
C GLN A 112 -2.95 12.92 -1.26
N PHE A 113 -1.82 12.86 -1.97
CA PHE A 113 -0.50 12.97 -1.33
C PHE A 113 -0.28 14.35 -0.69
N GLN A 114 -0.72 15.44 -1.32
CA GLN A 114 -0.69 16.77 -0.71
C GLN A 114 -1.53 16.84 0.56
N LYS A 115 -2.76 16.28 0.53
CA LYS A 115 -3.62 16.18 1.73
C LYS A 115 -2.92 15.37 2.82
N TYR A 116 -2.27 14.25 2.46
CA TYR A 116 -1.55 13.41 3.39
C TYR A 116 -0.40 14.16 4.06
N VAL A 117 0.52 14.76 3.30
CA VAL A 117 1.70 15.44 3.86
C VAL A 117 1.34 16.69 4.64
N ALA A 118 0.23 17.37 4.32
CA ALA A 118 -0.27 18.51 5.08
C ALA A 118 -0.87 18.13 6.43
N SER A 119 -1.33 16.90 6.60
CA SER A 119 -2.04 16.43 7.80
C SER A 119 -1.23 15.44 8.63
N ALA A 120 -0.27 14.74 8.04
CA ALA A 120 0.56 13.76 8.73
C ALA A 120 1.60 14.46 9.62
N PRO A 121 1.93 13.86 10.80
CA PRO A 121 3.09 14.30 11.57
C PRO A 121 4.36 14.25 10.72
N GLU A 122 5.29 15.16 10.95
CA GLU A 122 6.57 15.18 10.21
C GLU A 122 7.35 13.86 10.32
N SER A 123 7.23 13.17 11.45
CA SER A 123 7.79 11.84 11.71
C SER A 123 6.94 10.68 11.18
N GLY A 124 5.87 10.97 10.46
CA GLY A 124 4.98 9.93 9.91
C GLY A 124 5.74 8.98 8.98
N SER A 125 5.61 7.68 9.21
CA SER A 125 6.39 6.63 8.52
C SER A 125 6.21 6.58 7.00
N ARG A 126 5.15 7.18 6.47
CA ARG A 126 4.87 7.16 5.01
C ARG A 126 4.99 8.54 4.34
N VAL A 127 5.47 9.56 5.07
CA VAL A 127 5.68 10.91 4.52
C VAL A 127 6.72 10.89 3.39
N GLY A 128 7.80 10.12 3.57
CA GLY A 128 8.82 9.93 2.53
C GLY A 128 8.25 9.32 1.25
N ILE A 129 7.41 8.29 1.37
CA ILE A 129 6.74 7.63 0.24
C ILE A 129 5.80 8.60 -0.48
N ALA A 130 5.03 9.42 0.24
CA ALA A 130 4.15 10.41 -0.37
C ALA A 130 4.94 11.43 -1.21
N TYR A 131 6.06 11.96 -0.68
CA TYR A 131 6.95 12.82 -1.45
C TYR A 131 7.57 12.12 -2.66
N TYR A 132 7.94 10.84 -2.52
CA TYR A 132 8.44 10.05 -3.64
C TYR A 132 7.42 9.95 -4.78
N TYR A 133 6.18 9.59 -4.50
CA TYR A 133 5.13 9.54 -5.53
C TYR A 133 4.83 10.92 -6.14
N MET A 134 4.85 11.98 -5.34
CA MET A 134 4.72 13.35 -5.87
C MET A 134 5.86 13.67 -6.85
N GLY A 135 7.10 13.29 -6.53
CA GLY A 135 8.25 13.42 -7.40
C GLY A 135 8.09 12.63 -8.71
N GLU A 136 7.64 11.39 -8.62
CA GLU A 136 7.36 10.55 -9.80
C GLU A 136 6.26 11.14 -10.69
N ILE A 137 5.21 11.71 -10.10
CA ILE A 137 4.16 12.42 -10.86
C ILE A 137 4.76 13.63 -11.58
N PHE A 138 5.59 14.42 -10.91
CA PHE A 138 6.26 15.55 -11.54
C PHE A 138 7.21 15.14 -12.68
N ILE A 139 7.92 14.01 -12.53
CA ILE A 139 8.73 13.44 -13.63
C ILE A 139 7.84 13.08 -14.83
N ARG A 140 6.71 12.39 -14.61
CA ARG A 140 5.75 12.06 -15.68
C ARG A 140 5.23 13.32 -16.42
N GLN A 141 5.14 14.42 -15.71
CA GLN A 141 4.71 15.73 -16.25
C GLN A 141 5.86 16.58 -16.84
N ALA A 142 7.09 16.05 -16.88
CA ALA A 142 8.32 16.77 -17.25
C ALA A 142 8.58 18.05 -16.42
N ARG A 143 8.06 18.11 -15.19
CA ARG A 143 8.24 19.22 -14.24
C ARG A 143 9.42 18.92 -13.32
N TYR A 144 10.61 18.87 -13.90
CA TYR A 144 11.79 18.28 -13.26
C TYR A 144 12.29 19.07 -12.04
N GLN A 145 12.16 20.40 -12.00
CA GLN A 145 12.51 21.20 -10.81
C GLN A 145 11.58 20.88 -9.62
N HIS A 146 10.27 20.67 -9.88
CA HIS A 146 9.35 20.25 -8.83
C HIS A 146 9.62 18.82 -8.39
N ALA A 147 10.03 17.95 -9.31
CA ALA A 147 10.43 16.59 -9.00
C ALA A 147 11.68 16.57 -8.08
N ASP A 148 12.69 17.41 -8.37
CA ASP A 148 13.88 17.55 -7.51
C ASP A 148 13.47 17.92 -6.07
N ILE A 149 12.62 18.94 -5.87
CA ILE A 149 12.16 19.36 -4.54
C ILE A 149 11.45 18.21 -3.80
N ALA A 150 10.54 17.53 -4.48
CA ALA A 150 9.77 16.45 -3.88
C ALA A 150 10.67 15.24 -3.55
N LEU A 151 11.52 14.81 -4.49
CA LEU A 151 12.44 13.69 -4.30
C LEU A 151 13.54 14.00 -3.27
N SER A 152 14.02 15.23 -3.20
CA SER A 152 14.93 15.67 -2.12
C SER A 152 14.27 15.54 -0.74
N SER A 153 12.98 15.85 -0.64
CA SER A 153 12.21 15.64 0.59
C SER A 153 12.05 14.14 0.90
N ALA A 154 11.82 13.31 -0.13
CA ALA A 154 11.70 11.86 0.01
C ALA A 154 12.99 11.23 0.55
N VAL A 155 14.14 11.48 -0.09
CA VAL A 155 15.44 10.91 0.33
C VAL A 155 15.90 11.43 1.69
N LYS A 156 15.49 12.64 2.09
CA LYS A 156 15.74 13.16 3.44
C LYS A 156 15.00 12.34 4.51
N LYS A 157 13.81 11.82 4.19
CA LYS A 157 13.02 10.98 5.09
C LYS A 157 13.49 9.53 5.10
N GLU A 158 13.88 9.00 3.95
CA GLU A 158 14.30 7.61 3.76
C GLU A 158 15.65 7.56 3.02
N PRO A 159 16.76 7.92 3.69
CA PRO A 159 18.05 8.12 3.04
C PRO A 159 18.73 6.83 2.55
N LEU A 160 18.25 5.66 2.96
CA LEU A 160 18.86 4.37 2.64
C LEU A 160 18.26 3.68 1.40
N LEU A 161 17.32 4.32 0.70
CA LEU A 161 16.70 3.79 -0.51
C LEU A 161 17.46 4.26 -1.76
N ASP A 162 18.41 3.45 -2.24
CA ASP A 162 19.25 3.73 -3.40
C ASP A 162 18.42 4.11 -4.63
N THR A 163 17.32 3.43 -4.89
CA THR A 163 16.42 3.70 -6.01
C THR A 163 15.83 5.11 -5.98
N TRP A 164 15.59 5.68 -4.82
CA TRP A 164 15.08 7.05 -4.70
C TRP A 164 16.15 8.08 -5.03
N TRP A 165 17.41 7.82 -4.67
CA TRP A 165 18.54 8.63 -5.08
C TRP A 165 18.76 8.59 -6.58
N VAL A 166 18.57 7.43 -7.23
CA VAL A 166 18.57 7.33 -8.71
C VAL A 166 17.50 8.24 -9.31
N ARG A 167 16.28 8.23 -8.77
CA ARG A 167 15.19 9.07 -9.28
C ARG A 167 15.46 10.56 -9.07
N LEU A 168 16.06 10.93 -7.93
CA LEU A 168 16.51 12.30 -7.67
C LEU A 168 17.58 12.72 -8.66
N GLY A 169 18.60 11.87 -8.90
CA GLY A 169 19.64 12.13 -9.90
C GLY A 169 19.06 12.34 -11.29
N TYR A 170 18.08 11.51 -11.68
CA TYR A 170 17.39 11.68 -12.96
C TYR A 170 16.61 13.00 -13.04
N ALA A 171 15.89 13.39 -12.01
CA ALA A 171 15.15 14.64 -11.98
C ALA A 171 16.08 15.85 -12.13
N ARG A 172 17.22 15.84 -11.43
CA ARG A 172 18.27 16.87 -11.50
C ARG A 172 18.95 16.90 -12.87
N GLU A 173 19.28 15.72 -13.44
CA GLU A 173 19.83 15.62 -14.80
C GLU A 173 18.90 16.29 -15.83
N MET A 174 17.60 15.99 -15.75
CA MET A 174 16.60 16.52 -16.67
C MET A 174 16.27 17.99 -16.41
N ALA A 175 16.51 18.48 -15.19
CA ALA A 175 16.41 19.90 -14.84
C ALA A 175 17.64 20.72 -15.28
N GLY A 176 18.72 20.07 -15.70
CA GLY A 176 20.01 20.71 -16.04
C GLY A 176 20.94 20.95 -14.86
N ASN A 177 20.59 20.44 -13.66
CA ASN A 177 21.37 20.58 -12.44
C ASN A 177 22.40 19.44 -12.38
N TYR A 178 23.42 19.51 -13.26
CA TYR A 178 24.29 18.38 -13.52
C TYR A 178 25.21 18.02 -12.32
N TYR A 179 25.75 18.99 -11.60
CA TYR A 179 26.59 18.70 -10.43
C TYR A 179 25.81 17.99 -9.34
N GLU A 180 24.64 18.50 -9.02
CA GLU A 180 23.76 17.91 -8.02
C GLU A 180 23.18 16.55 -8.47
N ALA A 181 23.09 16.32 -9.80
CA ALA A 181 22.72 15.01 -10.34
C ALA A 181 23.82 13.97 -10.11
N VAL A 182 25.12 14.37 -10.31
CA VAL A 182 26.27 13.49 -9.99
C VAL A 182 26.23 13.11 -8.51
N ASP A 183 26.06 14.07 -7.60
CA ASP A 183 26.00 13.80 -6.17
C ASP A 183 24.90 12.77 -5.82
N ALA A 184 23.71 12.90 -6.42
CA ALA A 184 22.62 11.98 -6.18
C ALA A 184 22.92 10.56 -6.73
N TYR A 185 23.50 10.45 -7.92
CA TYR A 185 23.91 9.17 -8.48
C TYR A 185 25.05 8.53 -7.67
N ASP A 186 25.99 9.31 -7.17
CA ASP A 186 27.07 8.81 -6.32
C ASP A 186 26.54 8.30 -4.98
N GLU A 187 25.55 8.96 -4.40
CA GLU A 187 24.89 8.46 -3.19
C GLU A 187 24.12 7.15 -3.46
N ALA A 188 23.44 7.04 -4.60
CA ALA A 188 22.82 5.79 -5.02
C ALA A 188 23.86 4.66 -5.15
N LEU A 189 25.02 4.93 -5.77
CA LEU A 189 26.11 3.97 -5.92
C LEU A 189 26.82 3.62 -4.60
N ARG A 190 26.88 4.56 -3.68
CA ARG A 190 27.38 4.31 -2.32
C ARG A 190 26.49 3.30 -1.57
N LEU A 191 25.17 3.41 -1.74
CA LEU A 191 24.19 2.48 -1.15
C LEU A 191 24.14 1.15 -1.88
N ASN A 192 24.24 1.17 -3.21
CA ASN A 192 24.18 0.00 -4.08
C ASN A 192 25.17 0.16 -5.24
N SER A 193 26.39 -0.31 -5.04
CA SER A 193 27.48 -0.22 -6.02
C SER A 193 27.20 -0.96 -7.35
N SER A 194 26.21 -1.85 -7.38
CA SER A 194 25.79 -2.59 -8.58
C SER A 194 24.65 -1.93 -9.34
N SER A 195 24.19 -0.74 -8.94
CA SER A 195 23.11 -0.02 -9.62
C SER A 195 23.53 0.42 -11.02
N ILE A 196 23.02 -0.28 -12.02
CA ILE A 196 23.28 0.03 -13.45
C ILE A 196 22.68 1.38 -13.82
N GLU A 197 21.51 1.71 -13.28
CA GLU A 197 20.82 2.97 -13.56
C GLU A 197 21.59 4.18 -13.02
N ALA A 198 22.11 4.08 -11.80
CA ALA A 198 22.93 5.13 -11.21
C ALA A 198 24.25 5.33 -11.98
N SER A 199 24.96 4.21 -12.33
CA SER A 199 26.19 4.27 -13.09
C SER A 199 26.00 4.95 -14.45
N ARG A 200 25.01 4.51 -15.22
CA ARG A 200 24.69 5.11 -16.52
C ARG A 200 24.24 6.57 -16.40
N GLY A 201 23.47 6.91 -15.37
CA GLY A 201 23.05 8.29 -15.10
C GLY A 201 24.27 9.18 -14.87
N ARG A 202 25.17 8.76 -13.97
CA ARG A 202 26.40 9.49 -13.67
C ARG A 202 27.29 9.66 -14.90
N GLU A 203 27.47 8.62 -15.73
CA GLU A 203 28.25 8.68 -16.97
C GLU A 203 27.66 9.71 -17.95
N ARG A 204 26.34 9.70 -18.16
CA ARG A 204 25.68 10.68 -19.04
C ARG A 204 25.88 12.11 -18.57
N VAL A 205 25.79 12.35 -17.26
CA VAL A 205 25.94 13.69 -16.68
C VAL A 205 27.38 14.14 -16.75
N ASN A 206 28.35 13.29 -16.44
CA ASN A 206 29.76 13.61 -16.56
C ASN A 206 30.17 13.98 -17.99
N ALA A 207 29.58 13.35 -19.01
CA ALA A 207 29.80 13.70 -20.41
C ALA A 207 29.25 15.09 -20.80
N LYS A 208 28.30 15.63 -20.03
CA LYS A 208 27.76 17.00 -20.22
C LYS A 208 28.54 18.08 -19.47
N LEU A 209 29.37 17.68 -18.52
CA LEU A 209 30.19 18.59 -17.72
C LEU A 209 31.61 18.81 -18.31
N GLN A 210 31.99 18.01 -19.31
CA GLN A 210 33.23 18.14 -20.09
C GLN A 210 33.04 19.10 -21.26
#